data_936672c2103d0f0119f447943ab7eaa7
#
_entry.id   936672c2103d0f0119f447943ab7eaa7
#
_cell.length_a   1.000
_cell.length_b   1.000
_cell.length_c   1.000
_cell.angle_alpha   90.00
_cell.angle_beta   90.00
_cell.angle_gamma   90.00
#
_symmetry.space_group_name_H-M   'P 1'
#
loop_
_entity.id
_entity.type
_entity.pdbx_description
1 polymer ?
#
loop_
_entity_poly.entity_id
_entity_poly.type
_entity_poly.pdbx_seq_one_letter_code
_entity_poly.pdbx_strand_id
1 'polypeptide(L)'
;MISARPLYGEWVDFQPIGKIFLTTNNRPEIRGSDDGIWRRMVEVPFNRQFTADEQDKELMSALLQELPGILNWAIEGCLLWQTEGLIAPQSVTASVTDYRAQMDTVCSFVAEECLVVPHERIQVGSLYQQYTNWCRSSSKQPRTKVQFGKALTDQGYKQMRDSNGRYWQGLSISITG
;
A
#
# COMPACT_ATOMS: atom_id res chain seq x y z
N MET A 1 -23.55 -3.46 2.58
CA MET A 1 -24.22 -2.49 3.45
C MET A 1 -23.19 -2.01 4.46
N ILE A 2 -23.11 -0.73 4.72
CA ILE A 2 -22.21 -0.13 5.72
C ILE A 2 -23.08 0.54 6.77
N SER A 3 -22.80 0.27 8.04
CA SER A 3 -23.43 0.96 9.15
C SER A 3 -22.56 2.11 9.61
N ALA A 4 -23.10 3.29 9.69
CA ALA A 4 -22.43 4.47 10.20
C ALA A 4 -23.35 5.27 11.12
N ARG A 5 -22.74 6.00 12.06
CA ARG A 5 -23.48 6.86 12.99
C ARG A 5 -22.90 8.27 12.93
N PRO A 6 -23.68 9.29 12.57
CA PRO A 6 -23.25 10.66 12.74
C PRO A 6 -23.05 10.99 14.22
N LEU A 7 -22.22 11.97 14.51
CA LEU A 7 -21.99 12.39 15.88
C LEU A 7 -23.33 12.78 16.54
N TYR A 8 -23.66 12.15 17.68
CA TYR A 8 -24.93 12.30 18.42
C TYR A 8 -26.20 11.84 17.67
N GLY A 9 -26.08 11.10 16.55
CA GLY A 9 -27.21 10.58 15.80
C GLY A 9 -27.47 9.08 15.98
N GLU A 10 -28.50 8.58 15.30
CA GLU A 10 -28.82 7.15 15.26
C GLU A 10 -27.95 6.39 14.23
N TRP A 11 -27.87 5.08 14.37
CA TRP A 11 -27.21 4.22 13.38
C TRP A 11 -28.01 4.19 12.08
N VAL A 12 -27.31 4.41 10.97
CA VAL A 12 -27.90 4.38 9.63
C VAL A 12 -27.14 3.36 8.79
N ASP A 13 -27.89 2.42 8.23
CA ASP A 13 -27.38 1.45 7.26
C ASP A 13 -27.56 2.00 5.85
N PHE A 14 -26.48 2.03 5.08
CA PHE A 14 -26.55 2.48 3.68
C PHE A 14 -25.67 1.64 2.76
N GLN A 15 -26.04 1.63 1.49
CA GLN A 15 -25.19 1.07 0.45
C GLN A 15 -24.38 2.21 -0.17
N PRO A 16 -23.03 2.16 -0.09
CA PRO A 16 -22.21 3.18 -0.72
C PRO A 16 -22.33 3.08 -2.23
N ILE A 17 -22.69 4.20 -2.88
CA ILE A 17 -22.84 4.32 -4.32
C ILE A 17 -21.79 5.24 -4.95
N GLY A 18 -20.97 5.89 -4.10
CA GLY A 18 -19.90 6.79 -4.52
C GLY A 18 -18.55 6.11 -4.66
N LYS A 19 -17.64 6.77 -5.39
CA LYS A 19 -16.21 6.48 -5.44
C LYS A 19 -15.45 7.61 -4.78
N ILE A 20 -14.40 7.27 -4.03
CA ILE A 20 -13.58 8.27 -3.34
C ILE A 20 -12.38 8.57 -4.23
N PHE A 21 -12.17 9.86 -4.54
CA PHE A 21 -10.97 10.37 -5.17
C PHE A 21 -10.18 11.15 -4.13
N LEU A 22 -8.91 10.80 -3.98
CA LEU A 22 -7.99 11.46 -3.07
C LEU A 22 -6.82 12.03 -3.87
N THR A 23 -6.67 13.36 -3.87
CA THR A 23 -5.51 14.04 -4.44
C THR A 23 -4.54 14.35 -3.30
N THR A 24 -3.32 13.85 -3.39
CA THR A 24 -2.31 14.01 -2.33
C THR A 24 -0.90 13.99 -2.91
N ASN A 25 0.03 14.67 -2.27
CA ASN A 25 1.46 14.61 -2.61
C ASN A 25 2.17 13.44 -1.94
N ASN A 26 1.59 12.88 -0.89
CA ASN A 26 2.18 11.77 -0.15
C ASN A 26 1.19 10.60 -0.11
N ARG A 27 1.70 9.40 -0.31
CA ARG A 27 0.92 8.16 -0.18
C ARG A 27 0.41 8.01 1.25
N PRO A 28 -0.90 7.87 1.49
CA PRO A 28 -1.44 7.59 2.82
C PRO A 28 -0.91 6.27 3.38
N GLU A 29 -0.71 6.21 4.70
CA GLU A 29 -0.34 4.94 5.35
C GLU A 29 -1.53 3.98 5.34
N ILE A 30 -1.38 2.84 4.66
CA ILE A 30 -2.38 1.78 4.64
C ILE A 30 -2.02 0.74 5.69
N ARG A 31 -2.82 0.71 6.76
CA ARG A 31 -2.65 -0.23 7.87
C ARG A 31 -3.40 -1.52 7.56
N GLY A 32 -2.67 -2.57 7.32
CA GLY A 32 -3.21 -3.90 7.10
C GLY A 32 -2.64 -4.60 5.87
N SER A 33 -2.62 -5.93 5.93
CA SER A 33 -2.17 -6.81 4.84
C SER A 33 -3.34 -7.36 4.01
N ASP A 34 -4.55 -6.78 4.18
CA ASP A 34 -5.74 -7.30 3.51
C ASP A 34 -5.69 -6.98 2.00
N ASP A 35 -5.69 -8.03 1.19
CA ASP A 35 -5.78 -7.92 -0.27
C ASP A 35 -7.04 -7.19 -0.74
N GLY A 36 -8.07 -7.12 0.11
CA GLY A 36 -9.32 -6.43 -0.19
C GLY A 36 -9.16 -4.95 -0.44
N ILE A 37 -8.26 -4.27 0.26
CA ILE A 37 -8.00 -2.84 0.05
C ILE A 37 -7.19 -2.62 -1.21
N TRP A 38 -6.14 -3.43 -1.44
CA TRP A 38 -5.25 -3.29 -2.59
C TRP A 38 -5.95 -3.53 -3.92
N ARG A 39 -6.92 -4.45 -3.97
CA ARG A 39 -7.75 -4.68 -5.17
C ARG A 39 -8.67 -3.52 -5.53
N ARG A 40 -8.95 -2.62 -4.58
CA ARG A 40 -9.80 -1.44 -4.76
C ARG A 40 -9.02 -0.15 -4.93
N MET A 41 -7.70 -0.22 -4.68
CA MET A 41 -6.81 0.92 -4.80
C MET A 41 -6.43 1.10 -6.26
N VAL A 42 -6.59 2.32 -6.75
CA VAL A 42 -6.10 2.75 -8.07
C VAL A 42 -5.27 4.01 -7.83
N GLU A 43 -3.98 3.93 -8.08
CA GLU A 43 -3.08 5.07 -7.98
C GLU A 43 -2.70 5.54 -9.37
N VAL A 44 -3.07 6.78 -9.70
CA VAL A 44 -2.67 7.43 -10.96
C VAL A 44 -1.49 8.36 -10.67
N PRO A 45 -0.27 8.00 -11.06
CA PRO A 45 0.90 8.81 -10.75
C PRO A 45 1.01 10.02 -11.68
N PHE A 46 1.23 11.22 -11.10
CA PHE A 46 1.54 12.46 -11.79
C PHE A 46 2.99 12.85 -11.48
N ASN A 47 3.95 12.22 -12.16
CA ASN A 47 5.38 12.34 -11.81
C ASN A 47 6.07 13.55 -12.43
N ARG A 48 5.42 14.27 -13.35
CA ARG A 48 6.01 15.46 -13.97
C ARG A 48 5.94 16.64 -13.01
N GLN A 49 7.07 17.25 -12.77
CA GLN A 49 7.18 18.53 -12.10
C GLN A 49 7.42 19.62 -13.13
N PHE A 50 6.72 20.76 -13.00
CA PHE A 50 6.88 21.91 -13.83
C PHE A 50 7.73 22.95 -13.10
N THR A 51 8.79 23.42 -13.72
CA THR A 51 9.60 24.54 -13.22
C THR A 51 8.79 25.83 -13.27
N ALA A 52 9.24 26.88 -12.57
CA ALA A 52 8.49 28.14 -12.50
C ALA A 52 8.27 28.80 -13.89
N ASP A 53 9.20 28.60 -14.79
CA ASP A 53 9.18 29.09 -16.18
C ASP A 53 8.34 28.21 -17.13
N GLU A 54 8.08 26.96 -16.76
CA GLU A 54 7.16 26.07 -17.51
C GLU A 54 5.70 26.23 -17.06
N GLN A 55 5.45 26.92 -15.95
CA GLN A 55 4.10 27.08 -15.41
C GLN A 55 3.28 28.08 -16.22
N ASP A 56 2.21 27.61 -16.83
CA ASP A 56 1.22 28.46 -17.51
C ASP A 56 0.22 29.00 -16.47
N LYS A 57 0.29 30.30 -16.20
CA LYS A 57 -0.62 30.99 -15.25
C LYS A 57 -2.05 31.11 -15.78
N GLU A 58 -2.24 31.06 -17.10
CA GLU A 58 -3.53 31.19 -17.77
C GLU A 58 -4.15 29.82 -18.13
N LEU A 59 -3.51 28.71 -17.73
CA LEU A 59 -3.95 27.35 -18.05
C LEU A 59 -5.43 27.11 -17.72
N MET A 60 -5.91 27.58 -16.58
CA MET A 60 -7.31 27.42 -16.19
C MET A 60 -8.24 28.14 -17.16
N SER A 61 -7.89 29.36 -17.57
CA SER A 61 -8.68 30.14 -18.53
C SER A 61 -8.70 29.47 -19.92
N ALA A 62 -7.58 28.91 -20.36
CA ALA A 62 -7.49 28.15 -21.60
C ALA A 62 -8.35 26.88 -21.55
N LEU A 63 -8.27 26.09 -20.50
CA LEU A 63 -9.07 24.87 -20.30
C LEU A 63 -10.57 25.16 -20.29
N LEU A 64 -11.01 26.27 -19.71
CA LEU A 64 -12.42 26.68 -19.72
C LEU A 64 -12.93 26.96 -21.14
N GLN A 65 -12.10 27.44 -22.05
CA GLN A 65 -12.46 27.65 -23.45
C GLN A 65 -12.53 26.32 -24.23
N GLU A 66 -11.83 25.30 -23.78
CA GLU A 66 -11.78 23.97 -24.41
C GLU A 66 -12.80 22.96 -23.83
N LEU A 67 -13.69 23.39 -22.93
CA LEU A 67 -14.67 22.51 -22.28
C LEU A 67 -15.44 21.56 -23.23
N PRO A 68 -15.89 22.00 -24.43
CA PRO A 68 -16.54 21.08 -25.35
C PRO A 68 -15.63 19.93 -25.84
N GLY A 69 -14.36 20.22 -26.07
CA GLY A 69 -13.35 19.19 -26.42
C GLY A 69 -13.08 18.23 -25.26
N ILE A 70 -12.94 18.75 -24.05
CA ILE A 70 -12.77 17.97 -22.83
C ILE A 70 -13.98 17.04 -22.60
N LEU A 71 -15.20 17.54 -22.85
CA LEU A 71 -16.41 16.71 -22.74
C LEU A 71 -16.41 15.58 -23.77
N ASN A 72 -16.05 15.85 -25.03
CA ASN A 72 -15.97 14.83 -26.06
C ASN A 72 -14.96 13.75 -25.69
N TRP A 73 -13.76 14.12 -25.22
CA TRP A 73 -12.76 13.18 -24.73
C TRP A 73 -13.30 12.30 -23.55
N ALA A 74 -14.04 12.90 -22.61
CA ALA A 74 -14.65 12.16 -21.53
C ALA A 74 -15.75 11.19 -22.00
N ILE A 75 -16.53 11.56 -23.03
CA ILE A 75 -17.55 10.69 -23.65
C ILE A 75 -16.88 9.52 -24.35
N GLU A 76 -15.82 9.75 -25.13
CA GLU A 76 -15.05 8.70 -25.77
C GLU A 76 -14.50 7.69 -24.74
N GLY A 77 -13.92 8.17 -23.65
CA GLY A 77 -13.46 7.32 -22.54
C GLY A 77 -14.60 6.52 -21.90
N CYS A 78 -15.78 7.10 -21.76
CA CYS A 78 -16.98 6.41 -21.25
C CYS A 78 -17.45 5.30 -22.20
N LEU A 79 -17.44 5.53 -23.51
CA LEU A 79 -17.81 4.54 -24.51
C LEU A 79 -16.80 3.37 -24.54
N LEU A 80 -15.51 3.66 -24.48
CA LEU A 80 -14.46 2.62 -24.34
C LEU A 80 -14.66 1.80 -23.08
N TRP A 81 -14.92 2.44 -21.95
CA TRP A 81 -15.20 1.73 -20.71
C TRP A 81 -16.40 0.79 -20.81
N GLN A 82 -17.47 1.20 -21.50
CA GLN A 82 -18.68 0.37 -21.67
C GLN A 82 -18.41 -0.85 -22.55
N THR A 83 -17.49 -0.77 -23.51
CA THR A 83 -17.17 -1.86 -24.44
C THR A 83 -16.06 -2.79 -23.93
N GLU A 84 -15.03 -2.22 -23.31
CA GLU A 84 -13.79 -2.94 -22.95
C GLU A 84 -13.64 -3.15 -21.42
N GLY A 85 -14.48 -2.46 -20.61
CA GLY A 85 -14.30 -2.40 -19.18
C GLY A 85 -13.19 -1.42 -18.76
N LEU A 86 -12.92 -1.35 -17.45
CA LEU A 86 -11.86 -0.50 -16.92
C LEU A 86 -10.53 -1.27 -16.93
N ILE A 87 -9.75 -1.06 -17.98
CA ILE A 87 -8.40 -1.64 -18.11
C ILE A 87 -7.40 -0.67 -17.48
N ALA A 88 -6.72 -1.11 -16.41
CA ALA A 88 -5.70 -0.29 -15.78
C ALA A 88 -4.41 -0.31 -16.61
N PRO A 89 -3.87 0.85 -17.02
CA PRO A 89 -2.57 0.93 -17.70
C PRO A 89 -1.43 0.35 -16.84
N GLN A 90 -0.34 -0.06 -17.50
CA GLN A 90 0.82 -0.62 -16.80
C GLN A 90 1.41 0.36 -15.76
N SER A 91 1.41 1.65 -16.04
CA SER A 91 1.86 2.68 -15.10
C SER A 91 1.06 2.69 -13.79
N VAL A 92 -0.25 2.48 -13.87
CA VAL A 92 -1.15 2.42 -12.72
C VAL A 92 -0.93 1.12 -11.92
N THR A 93 -0.84 -0.02 -12.60
CA THR A 93 -0.62 -1.31 -11.94
C THR A 93 0.76 -1.38 -11.29
N ALA A 94 1.79 -0.85 -11.94
CA ALA A 94 3.14 -0.74 -11.39
C ALA A 94 3.17 0.17 -10.15
N SER A 95 2.48 1.31 -10.20
CA SER A 95 2.40 2.27 -9.08
C SER A 95 1.75 1.65 -7.84
N VAL A 96 0.64 0.93 -8.02
CA VAL A 96 -0.03 0.22 -6.91
C VAL A 96 0.84 -0.89 -6.33
N THR A 97 1.56 -1.63 -7.19
CA THR A 97 2.49 -2.69 -6.75
C THR A 97 3.63 -2.12 -5.91
N ASP A 98 4.25 -1.03 -6.38
CA ASP A 98 5.29 -0.32 -5.66
C ASP A 98 4.77 0.26 -4.33
N TYR A 99 3.59 0.87 -4.34
CA TYR A 99 2.97 1.38 -3.12
C TYR A 99 2.75 0.27 -2.08
N ARG A 100 2.23 -0.88 -2.52
CA ARG A 100 2.05 -2.05 -1.65
C ARG A 100 3.37 -2.55 -1.07
N ALA A 101 4.43 -2.60 -1.88
CA ALA A 101 5.76 -3.00 -1.45
C ALA A 101 6.32 -2.03 -0.39
N GLN A 102 6.17 -0.73 -0.58
CA GLN A 102 6.59 0.29 0.39
C GLN A 102 5.82 0.20 1.73
N MET A 103 4.56 -0.24 1.69
CA MET A 103 3.75 -0.44 2.90
C MET A 103 4.03 -1.78 3.59
N ASP A 104 4.77 -2.69 2.98
CA ASP A 104 5.12 -3.97 3.60
C ASP A 104 6.37 -3.86 4.50
N THR A 105 6.12 -3.42 5.73
CA THR A 105 7.15 -3.26 6.74
C THR A 105 7.88 -4.57 7.08
N VAL A 106 7.26 -5.74 6.89
CA VAL A 106 7.90 -7.03 7.17
C VAL A 106 8.89 -7.39 6.08
N CYS A 107 8.52 -7.17 4.81
CA CYS A 107 9.43 -7.37 3.68
C CYS A 107 10.65 -6.42 3.78
N SER A 108 10.41 -5.14 4.06
CA SER A 108 11.49 -4.16 4.26
C SER A 108 12.43 -4.55 5.41
N PHE A 109 11.88 -4.96 6.56
CA PHE A 109 12.66 -5.41 7.71
C PHE A 109 13.54 -6.63 7.37
N VAL A 110 12.96 -7.61 6.67
CA VAL A 110 13.73 -8.80 6.29
C VAL A 110 14.86 -8.44 5.32
N ALA A 111 14.62 -7.57 4.36
CA ALA A 111 15.62 -7.14 3.40
C ALA A 111 16.75 -6.29 4.02
N GLU A 112 16.44 -5.45 5.01
CA GLU A 112 17.40 -4.52 5.61
C GLU A 112 18.16 -5.13 6.80
N GLU A 113 17.49 -5.92 7.65
CA GLU A 113 18.00 -6.33 8.95
C GLU A 113 18.29 -7.85 9.06
N CYS A 114 17.83 -8.65 8.08
CA CYS A 114 17.98 -10.08 8.16
C CYS A 114 18.93 -10.63 7.07
N LEU A 115 19.65 -11.67 7.43
CA LEU A 115 20.37 -12.52 6.51
C LEU A 115 19.55 -13.78 6.25
N VAL A 116 19.40 -14.13 4.97
CA VAL A 116 18.72 -15.38 4.56
C VAL A 116 19.78 -16.49 4.49
N VAL A 117 19.87 -17.31 5.53
CA VAL A 117 20.85 -18.39 5.64
C VAL A 117 20.12 -19.70 5.92
N PRO A 118 20.10 -20.67 4.98
CA PRO A 118 19.23 -21.86 5.05
C PRO A 118 19.35 -22.71 6.32
N HIS A 119 20.53 -22.71 6.94
CA HIS A 119 20.82 -23.54 8.11
C HIS A 119 20.68 -22.81 9.45
N GLU A 120 20.46 -21.50 9.40
CA GLU A 120 20.29 -20.71 10.62
C GLU A 120 18.83 -20.68 11.07
N ARG A 121 18.65 -20.35 12.34
CA ARG A 121 17.34 -20.23 12.96
C ARG A 121 17.34 -19.13 14.01
N ILE A 122 16.24 -18.41 14.11
CA ILE A 122 16.06 -17.37 15.11
C ILE A 122 14.79 -17.59 15.90
N GLN A 123 14.81 -17.34 17.21
CA GLN A 123 13.61 -17.42 18.05
C GLN A 123 12.55 -16.45 17.57
N VAL A 124 11.28 -16.91 17.52
CA VAL A 124 10.13 -16.10 17.11
C VAL A 124 9.99 -14.83 17.95
N GLY A 125 10.27 -14.91 19.25
CA GLY A 125 10.23 -13.76 20.15
C GLY A 125 11.31 -12.74 19.83
N SER A 126 12.55 -13.20 19.65
CA SER A 126 13.71 -12.36 19.36
C SER A 126 13.56 -11.64 18.02
N LEU A 127 13.16 -12.36 16.96
CA LEU A 127 12.94 -11.73 15.66
C LEU A 127 11.85 -10.66 15.70
N TYR A 128 10.73 -10.93 16.39
CA TYR A 128 9.66 -9.94 16.54
C TYR A 128 10.10 -8.72 17.35
N GLN A 129 10.93 -8.90 18.37
CA GLN A 129 11.50 -7.80 19.14
C GLN A 129 12.36 -6.90 18.24
N GLN A 130 13.24 -7.49 17.43
CA GLN A 130 14.09 -6.75 16.48
C GLN A 130 13.21 -5.98 15.45
N TYR A 131 12.22 -6.65 14.87
CA TYR A 131 11.26 -6.00 13.98
C TYR A 131 10.58 -4.79 14.64
N THR A 132 10.14 -4.94 15.89
CA THR A 132 9.48 -3.84 16.61
C THR A 132 10.44 -2.67 16.86
N ASN A 133 11.70 -2.96 17.19
CA ASN A 133 12.72 -1.94 17.40
C ASN A 133 13.04 -1.22 16.08
N TRP A 134 13.22 -1.97 14.98
CA TRP A 134 13.44 -1.40 13.67
C TRP A 134 12.26 -0.53 13.20
N CYS A 135 11.02 -0.97 13.40
CA CYS A 135 9.86 -0.13 13.08
C CYS A 135 9.89 1.20 13.85
N ARG A 136 10.24 1.17 15.13
CA ARG A 136 10.34 2.39 15.95
C ARG A 136 11.44 3.33 15.47
N SER A 137 12.62 2.82 15.17
CA SER A 137 13.74 3.63 14.64
C SER A 137 13.43 4.23 13.27
N SER A 138 12.67 3.52 12.46
CA SER A 138 12.24 3.96 11.11
C SER A 138 10.92 4.74 11.10
N SER A 139 10.39 5.13 12.26
CA SER A 139 9.10 5.83 12.41
C SER A 139 7.92 5.09 11.75
N LYS A 140 8.00 3.75 11.68
CA LYS A 140 6.97 2.87 11.13
C LYS A 140 6.15 2.23 12.26
N GLN A 141 4.88 1.92 11.99
CA GLN A 141 4.03 1.19 12.93
C GLN A 141 4.26 -0.33 12.81
N PRO A 142 4.63 -1.03 13.89
CA PRO A 142 4.81 -2.48 13.85
C PRO A 142 3.47 -3.20 13.70
N ARG A 143 3.43 -4.24 12.87
CA ARG A 143 2.32 -5.20 12.84
C ARG A 143 2.28 -5.99 14.15
N THR A 144 1.11 -6.51 14.51
CA THR A 144 1.01 -7.44 15.65
C THR A 144 1.83 -8.70 15.42
N LYS A 145 2.24 -9.39 16.49
CA LYS A 145 3.04 -10.62 16.40
C LYS A 145 2.40 -11.69 15.51
N VAL A 146 1.07 -11.78 15.52
CA VAL A 146 0.31 -12.72 14.68
C VAL A 146 0.40 -12.32 13.20
N GLN A 147 0.20 -11.04 12.89
CA GLN A 147 0.29 -10.52 11.52
C GLN A 147 1.71 -10.60 10.98
N PHE A 148 2.72 -10.33 11.82
CA PHE A 148 4.13 -10.48 11.48
C PHE A 148 4.46 -11.94 11.11
N GLY A 149 4.03 -12.89 11.94
CA GLY A 149 4.24 -14.31 11.68
C GLY A 149 3.55 -14.79 10.40
N LYS A 150 2.31 -14.31 10.15
CA LYS A 150 1.61 -14.62 8.90
C LYS A 150 2.37 -14.07 7.68
N ALA A 151 2.83 -12.82 7.73
CA ALA A 151 3.57 -12.22 6.64
C ALA A 151 4.88 -12.98 6.31
N LEU A 152 5.62 -13.43 7.33
CA LEU A 152 6.81 -14.27 7.10
C LEU A 152 6.44 -15.63 6.48
N THR A 153 5.32 -16.22 6.88
CA THR A 153 4.85 -17.49 6.28
C THR A 153 4.45 -17.27 4.81
N ASP A 154 3.77 -16.17 4.51
CA ASP A 154 3.37 -15.80 3.14
C ASP A 154 4.61 -15.54 2.24
N GLN A 155 5.74 -15.10 2.82
CA GLN A 155 7.04 -14.97 2.15
C GLN A 155 7.81 -16.30 2.02
N GLY A 156 7.25 -17.41 2.51
CA GLY A 156 7.82 -18.75 2.37
C GLY A 156 8.69 -19.21 3.54
N TYR A 157 8.86 -18.39 4.59
CA TYR A 157 9.61 -18.82 5.78
C TYR A 157 8.79 -19.81 6.61
N LYS A 158 9.49 -20.82 7.18
CA LYS A 158 8.83 -21.87 7.97
C LYS A 158 9.10 -21.70 9.45
N GLN A 159 8.04 -21.83 10.24
CA GLN A 159 8.15 -21.87 11.67
C GLN A 159 8.36 -23.31 12.16
N MET A 160 9.35 -23.51 13.01
CA MET A 160 9.65 -24.80 13.64
C MET A 160 9.51 -24.70 15.17
N ARG A 161 9.31 -25.85 15.81
CA ARG A 161 9.25 -25.95 17.27
C ARG A 161 10.13 -27.11 17.73
N ASP A 162 10.94 -26.85 18.76
CA ASP A 162 11.70 -27.86 19.49
C ASP A 162 11.47 -27.73 21.02
N SER A 163 12.24 -28.46 21.81
CA SER A 163 12.18 -28.41 23.28
C SER A 163 12.48 -27.02 23.87
N ASN A 164 13.20 -26.17 23.13
CA ASN A 164 13.63 -24.84 23.57
C ASN A 164 12.76 -23.71 23.06
N GLY A 165 11.74 -24.00 22.23
CA GLY A 165 10.78 -23.00 21.81
C GLY A 165 10.39 -23.04 20.32
N ARG A 166 9.92 -21.90 19.82
CA ARG A 166 9.54 -21.71 18.42
C ARG A 166 10.56 -20.84 17.70
N TYR A 167 10.94 -21.25 16.49
CA TYR A 167 11.97 -20.61 15.68
C TYR A 167 11.52 -20.42 14.24
N TRP A 168 12.04 -19.39 13.61
CA TRP A 168 11.99 -19.22 12.16
C TRP A 168 13.27 -19.84 11.56
N GLN A 169 13.10 -20.71 10.57
CA GLN A 169 14.21 -21.32 9.84
C GLN A 169 14.61 -20.45 8.65
N GLY A 170 15.89 -20.40 8.37
CA GLY A 170 16.44 -19.71 7.20
C GLY A 170 16.64 -18.21 7.41
N LEU A 171 16.49 -17.71 8.63
CA LEU A 171 16.68 -16.30 8.96
C LEU A 171 17.66 -16.13 10.14
N SER A 172 18.52 -15.14 10.03
CA SER A 172 19.29 -14.59 11.15
C SER A 172 19.32 -13.05 11.07
N ILE A 173 19.69 -12.38 12.15
CA ILE A 173 19.84 -10.93 12.17
C ILE A 173 21.21 -10.56 11.62
N SER A 174 21.26 -9.57 10.74
CA SER A 174 22.50 -8.93 10.31
C SER A 174 23.10 -8.20 11.52
N ILE A 175 24.21 -8.69 12.04
CA ILE A 175 24.97 -7.96 13.07
C ILE A 175 25.76 -6.89 12.34
N THR A 176 25.10 -5.75 12.05
CA THR A 176 25.84 -4.56 11.66
C THR A 176 26.45 -3.98 12.93
N GLY A 177 27.78 -4.20 13.09
CA GLY A 177 28.59 -3.62 14.15
C GLY A 177 28.79 -2.12 13.96
#